data_cf39d9be1d53d389970b99f4817b4541
#
_entry.id   cf39d9be1d53d389970b99f4817b4541
#
_cell.length_a   1.000
_cell.length_b   1.000
_cell.length_c   1.000
_cell.angle_alpha   90.00
_cell.angle_beta   90.00
_cell.angle_gamma   90.00
#
_symmetry.space_group_name_H-M   'P 1'
#
loop_
_entity.id
_entity.type
_entity.pdbx_description
1 polymer ?
#
loop_
_entity_poly.entity_id
_entity_poly.type
_entity_poly.pdbx_seq_one_letter_code
_entity_poly.pdbx_strand_id
1 'polypeptide(L)'
;MKQTYRTFITIGLTVAVLLFMHQLPTLTIGDTELRPVSILSQLTESADSPKPVDVIPRPKQQPLLVGNNNADDNANQVVFKETWPNDVVKIMDYSGGQPGGMKHFYTQLSRLLCKKELPGRPVRIAYYGDSFIEGDILTADLREMLQQRYGGYGPGWIDAGNIINSMRLTIGTRYSGMTEHTVMKAKENGYDFTKAGITERYYPYAPGSRMSFTGTSHYPHSAQWHVARLYLRTASNQTVAITPVNGNANDDANVNGNATASQSRSLTGSPCVQMIEQKGSMTGISYQMGGSGTLFGVGLETDNGICVDNFSMRGSSGMSLASLPEPTLKDFARLRPYDLIVIQFGQNAVTAKGTAKQYEHYMKQMKKVVERFRTCFPDASILLVGASDRAQRGPEGLTTIQTLDLMIAAQEQAAADCRIAFYNLWQAMGGKGSIVRMVDQGMAAKDYIHINYKGGKAVAGAIYKSIVAGESNYTKYYKEKGTWK
;
A
#
# COMPACT_ATOMS: atom_id res chain seq x y z
N MET A 1 -19.73 -51.37 -25.55
CA MET A 1 -18.86 -51.23 -26.70
C MET A 1 -19.17 -49.98 -27.63
N LYS A 2 -20.40 -49.70 -28.02
CA LYS A 2 -20.70 -48.55 -28.93
C LYS A 2 -20.38 -47.16 -28.29
N GLN A 3 -20.53 -46.99 -27.00
CA GLN A 3 -20.30 -45.70 -26.32
C GLN A 3 -18.80 -45.40 -26.14
N THR A 4 -18.00 -46.41 -25.79
CA THR A 4 -16.54 -46.34 -25.68
C THR A 4 -15.90 -45.98 -27.05
N TYR A 5 -16.38 -46.60 -28.13
CA TYR A 5 -15.88 -46.32 -29.47
C TYR A 5 -16.18 -44.85 -29.92
N ARG A 6 -17.37 -44.33 -29.60
CA ARG A 6 -17.72 -42.93 -29.85
C ARG A 6 -16.82 -41.96 -29.09
N THR A 7 -16.52 -42.26 -27.83
CA THR A 7 -15.60 -41.45 -27.00
C THR A 7 -14.20 -41.39 -27.61
N PHE A 8 -13.66 -42.55 -28.07
CA PHE A 8 -12.35 -42.58 -28.72
C PHE A 8 -12.32 -41.83 -30.06
N ILE A 9 -13.38 -41.90 -30.85
CA ILE A 9 -13.46 -41.11 -32.10
C ILE A 9 -13.55 -39.63 -31.79
N THR A 10 -14.33 -39.20 -30.79
CA THR A 10 -14.44 -37.79 -30.41
C THR A 10 -13.10 -37.24 -29.92
N ILE A 11 -12.40 -37.99 -29.05
CA ILE A 11 -11.06 -37.61 -28.59
C ILE A 11 -10.09 -37.52 -29.78
N GLY A 12 -10.04 -38.52 -30.66
CA GLY A 12 -9.18 -38.51 -31.84
C GLY A 12 -9.46 -37.33 -32.77
N LEU A 13 -10.73 -37.02 -33.04
CA LEU A 13 -11.13 -35.86 -33.82
C LEU A 13 -10.72 -34.54 -33.15
N THR A 14 -10.92 -34.41 -31.84
CA THR A 14 -10.50 -33.21 -31.10
C THR A 14 -9.00 -33.01 -31.19
N VAL A 15 -8.19 -34.06 -30.98
CA VAL A 15 -6.73 -34.00 -31.11
C VAL A 15 -6.33 -33.63 -32.54
N ALA A 16 -6.96 -34.20 -33.58
CA ALA A 16 -6.69 -33.88 -34.97
C ALA A 16 -6.99 -32.42 -35.31
N VAL A 17 -8.13 -31.88 -34.84
CA VAL A 17 -8.47 -30.45 -34.99
C VAL A 17 -7.48 -29.55 -34.30
N LEU A 18 -7.04 -29.88 -33.07
CA LEU A 18 -6.07 -29.12 -32.33
C LEU A 18 -4.69 -29.11 -33.03
N LEU A 19 -4.24 -30.27 -33.58
CA LEU A 19 -3.00 -30.36 -34.35
C LEU A 19 -3.10 -29.57 -35.66
N PHE A 20 -4.27 -29.56 -36.32
CA PHE A 20 -4.51 -28.75 -37.52
C PHE A 20 -4.46 -27.25 -37.18
N MET A 21 -5.08 -26.82 -36.09
CA MET A 21 -5.00 -25.41 -35.62
C MET A 21 -3.58 -24.97 -35.30
N HIS A 22 -2.71 -25.90 -34.90
CA HIS A 22 -1.29 -25.61 -34.64
C HIS A 22 -0.50 -25.28 -35.89
N GLN A 23 -0.95 -25.79 -37.06
CA GLN A 23 -0.28 -25.57 -38.37
C GLN A 23 -0.83 -24.37 -39.16
N LEU A 24 -1.86 -23.71 -38.66
CA LEU A 24 -2.40 -22.54 -39.33
C LEU A 24 -1.44 -21.35 -39.24
N PRO A 25 -1.17 -20.65 -40.36
CA PRO A 25 -0.39 -19.41 -40.33
C PRO A 25 -1.16 -18.31 -39.56
N THR A 26 -0.44 -17.27 -39.12
CA THR A 26 -1.06 -16.07 -38.52
C THR A 26 -2.10 -15.48 -39.47
N LEU A 27 -3.33 -15.43 -39.02
CA LEU A 27 -4.46 -14.82 -39.77
C LEU A 27 -4.63 -13.39 -39.29
N THR A 28 -4.54 -12.44 -40.19
CA THR A 28 -4.89 -11.03 -39.98
C THR A 28 -6.28 -10.73 -40.52
N ILE A 29 -7.16 -10.22 -39.67
CA ILE A 29 -8.50 -9.75 -40.07
C ILE A 29 -8.56 -8.24 -39.81
N GLY A 30 -8.43 -7.42 -40.85
CA GLY A 30 -8.25 -5.99 -40.73
C GLY A 30 -6.95 -5.66 -40.02
N ASP A 31 -6.98 -4.77 -39.04
CA ASP A 31 -5.80 -4.37 -38.21
C ASP A 31 -5.57 -5.30 -37.00
N THR A 32 -6.29 -6.42 -36.91
CA THR A 32 -6.17 -7.34 -35.75
C THR A 32 -5.47 -8.64 -36.16
N GLU A 33 -4.33 -8.91 -35.57
CA GLU A 33 -3.55 -10.14 -35.73
C GLU A 33 -4.05 -11.21 -34.75
N LEU A 34 -4.60 -12.31 -35.26
CA LEU A 34 -4.99 -13.47 -34.47
C LEU A 34 -3.74 -14.29 -34.12
N ARG A 35 -3.44 -14.40 -32.84
CA ARG A 35 -2.29 -15.18 -32.38
C ARG A 35 -2.43 -16.64 -32.72
N PRO A 36 -1.40 -17.29 -33.35
CA PRO A 36 -1.41 -18.71 -33.59
C PRO A 36 -1.50 -19.50 -32.30
N VAL A 37 -2.33 -20.53 -32.27
CA VAL A 37 -2.46 -21.43 -31.10
C VAL A 37 -1.34 -22.46 -31.18
N SER A 38 -0.26 -22.29 -30.41
CA SER A 38 0.84 -23.25 -30.35
C SER A 38 0.57 -24.29 -29.26
N ILE A 39 -0.02 -25.44 -29.64
CA ILE A 39 -0.39 -26.52 -28.69
C ILE A 39 0.81 -27.42 -28.37
N LEU A 40 1.78 -27.51 -29.28
CA LEU A 40 2.95 -28.38 -29.14
C LEU A 40 4.20 -27.64 -28.64
N SER A 41 4.15 -26.33 -28.41
CA SER A 41 5.32 -25.56 -27.97
C SER A 41 5.93 -26.08 -26.66
N GLN A 42 5.11 -26.61 -25.75
CA GLN A 42 5.60 -27.20 -24.50
C GLN A 42 6.24 -28.58 -24.67
N LEU A 43 5.97 -29.27 -25.80
CA LEU A 43 6.54 -30.60 -26.10
C LEU A 43 7.76 -30.52 -27.03
N THR A 44 7.88 -29.44 -27.80
CA THR A 44 8.95 -29.24 -28.80
C THR A 44 10.02 -28.22 -28.37
N GLU A 45 9.80 -27.47 -27.31
CA GLU A 45 10.87 -26.68 -26.70
C GLU A 45 11.90 -27.67 -26.10
N SER A 46 12.88 -28.08 -26.89
CA SER A 46 14.15 -28.59 -26.38
C SER A 46 14.66 -27.61 -25.32
N ALA A 47 15.23 -28.14 -24.25
CA ALA A 47 15.85 -27.35 -23.17
C ALA A 47 16.92 -26.41 -23.78
N ASP A 48 16.46 -25.28 -24.31
CA ASP A 48 17.35 -24.18 -24.65
C ASP A 48 18.01 -23.78 -23.32
N SER A 49 19.32 -23.81 -23.31
CA SER A 49 20.15 -23.29 -22.23
C SER A 49 19.58 -21.93 -21.83
N PRO A 50 19.37 -21.65 -20.53
CA PRO A 50 18.79 -20.39 -20.09
C PRO A 50 19.57 -19.26 -20.76
N LYS A 51 18.89 -18.47 -21.60
CA LYS A 51 19.50 -17.26 -22.17
C LYS A 51 20.05 -16.45 -21.02
N PRO A 52 21.23 -15.85 -21.14
CA PRO A 52 21.79 -15.03 -20.07
C PRO A 52 20.73 -14.02 -19.65
N VAL A 53 20.35 -14.07 -18.37
CA VAL A 53 19.38 -13.14 -17.79
C VAL A 53 20.01 -11.76 -17.89
N ASP A 54 19.37 -10.84 -18.59
CA ASP A 54 19.80 -9.45 -18.64
C ASP A 54 19.93 -8.93 -17.20
N VAL A 55 21.14 -8.54 -16.81
CA VAL A 55 21.40 -8.03 -15.47
C VAL A 55 21.13 -6.53 -15.47
N ILE A 56 20.12 -6.08 -14.75
CA ILE A 56 19.96 -4.66 -14.45
C ILE A 56 21.00 -4.30 -13.38
N PRO A 57 21.97 -3.40 -13.67
CA PRO A 57 22.96 -3.01 -12.68
C PRO A 57 22.27 -2.30 -11.51
N ARG A 58 22.59 -2.70 -10.28
CA ARG A 58 22.08 -2.02 -9.08
C ARG A 58 22.74 -0.65 -8.94
N PRO A 59 21.96 0.39 -8.53
CA PRO A 59 22.53 1.72 -8.34
C PRO A 59 23.59 1.71 -7.25
N LYS A 60 24.65 2.51 -7.45
CA LYS A 60 25.68 2.71 -6.42
C LYS A 60 25.05 3.44 -5.24
N GLN A 61 25.24 2.92 -4.03
CA GLN A 61 24.82 3.56 -2.81
C GLN A 61 25.41 4.98 -2.70
N GLN A 62 24.55 5.98 -2.56
CA GLN A 62 24.99 7.24 -1.99
C GLN A 62 24.71 7.19 -0.49
N PRO A 63 25.69 7.52 0.39
CA PRO A 63 25.42 7.57 1.82
C PRO A 63 24.28 8.55 2.11
N LEU A 64 23.35 8.17 3.00
CA LEU A 64 22.22 9.00 3.45
C LEU A 64 22.63 10.41 3.90
N LEU A 65 23.87 10.59 4.23
CA LEU A 65 24.43 11.65 5.03
C LEU A 65 25.68 12.27 4.39
N VAL A 66 25.60 12.59 3.09
CA VAL A 66 26.60 13.47 2.47
C VAL A 66 26.26 14.90 2.93
N GLY A 67 27.10 15.45 3.82
CA GLY A 67 27.04 16.88 4.16
C GLY A 67 27.18 17.71 2.87
N ASN A 68 26.49 18.85 2.79
CA ASN A 68 26.69 19.83 1.72
C ASN A 68 28.20 20.06 1.54
N ASN A 69 28.71 19.71 0.39
CA ASN A 69 30.05 20.10 -0.04
C ASN A 69 30.04 21.61 -0.35
N ASN A 70 30.15 22.43 0.66
CA ASN A 70 30.76 23.74 0.49
C ASN A 70 32.26 23.49 0.45
N ALA A 71 32.91 23.94 -0.63
CA ALA A 71 34.25 23.56 -1.06
C ALA A 71 35.40 24.06 -0.16
N ASP A 72 35.17 24.48 1.09
CA ASP A 72 36.19 25.12 1.94
C ASP A 72 36.51 24.42 3.27
N ASP A 73 36.00 23.20 3.55
CA ASP A 73 36.40 22.45 4.74
C ASP A 73 37.20 21.17 4.40
N ASN A 74 38.44 21.37 3.95
CA ASN A 74 39.47 20.35 3.95
C ASN A 74 40.07 20.25 5.37
N ALA A 75 39.55 19.38 6.21
CA ALA A 75 40.28 18.59 7.23
C ALA A 75 39.28 17.96 8.21
N ASN A 76 39.29 16.62 8.32
CA ASN A 76 38.53 15.83 9.31
C ASN A 76 37.01 15.72 9.08
N GLN A 77 36.55 15.37 7.89
CA GLN A 77 35.19 14.83 7.76
C GLN A 77 35.11 13.46 8.42
N VAL A 78 34.62 13.40 9.66
CA VAL A 78 34.23 12.14 10.28
C VAL A 78 33.10 11.57 9.45
N VAL A 79 33.39 10.56 8.65
CA VAL A 79 32.40 9.82 7.88
C VAL A 79 31.52 9.08 8.89
N PHE A 80 30.28 9.54 9.08
CA PHE A 80 29.33 8.86 9.95
C PHE A 80 29.11 7.44 9.45
N LYS A 81 29.41 6.44 10.30
CA LYS A 81 29.19 5.04 9.98
C LYS A 81 27.84 4.60 10.55
N GLU A 82 26.88 4.35 9.65
CA GLU A 82 25.61 3.75 10.02
C GLU A 82 25.82 2.37 10.67
N THR A 83 25.04 2.07 11.68
CA THR A 83 25.02 0.78 12.37
C THR A 83 23.67 0.12 12.15
N TRP A 84 23.64 -0.97 11.40
CA TRP A 84 22.44 -1.77 11.15
C TRP A 84 22.58 -3.13 11.81
N PRO A 85 21.57 -3.61 12.57
CA PRO A 85 21.58 -4.97 13.08
C PRO A 85 21.67 -6.00 11.94
N ASN A 86 22.32 -7.12 12.18
CA ASN A 86 22.56 -8.14 11.13
C ASN A 86 21.28 -8.78 10.57
N ASP A 87 20.18 -8.78 11.36
CA ASP A 87 18.88 -9.32 10.98
C ASP A 87 17.94 -8.26 10.38
N VAL A 88 18.45 -7.06 10.10
CA VAL A 88 17.65 -5.94 9.61
C VAL A 88 18.08 -5.56 8.19
N VAL A 89 17.16 -5.62 7.26
CA VAL A 89 17.37 -5.11 5.90
C VAL A 89 17.36 -3.59 5.92
N LYS A 90 18.40 -3.00 5.38
CA LYS A 90 18.57 -1.55 5.34
C LYS A 90 17.55 -0.89 4.41
N ILE A 91 16.95 0.22 4.87
CA ILE A 91 16.26 1.16 3.99
C ILE A 91 17.32 1.98 3.26
N MET A 92 17.38 1.83 1.94
CA MET A 92 18.32 2.55 1.08
C MET A 92 17.72 3.90 0.74
N ASP A 93 18.36 5.01 1.11
CA ASP A 93 17.89 6.36 0.78
C ASP A 93 18.78 6.97 -0.31
N TYR A 94 18.20 7.14 -1.49
CA TYR A 94 18.89 7.70 -2.66
C TYR A 94 18.72 9.22 -2.81
N SER A 95 18.07 9.88 -1.84
CA SER A 95 17.79 11.32 -1.91
C SER A 95 19.02 12.21 -1.72
N GLY A 96 20.09 11.68 -1.10
CA GLY A 96 21.22 12.51 -0.69
C GLY A 96 20.83 13.59 0.33
N GLY A 97 19.78 13.36 1.13
CA GLY A 97 19.26 14.30 2.11
C GLY A 97 18.29 15.35 1.54
N GLN A 98 17.97 15.27 0.25
CA GLN A 98 16.99 16.13 -0.42
C GLN A 98 15.54 15.72 -0.06
N PRO A 99 14.52 16.57 -0.30
CA PRO A 99 13.12 16.24 -0.13
C PRO A 99 12.73 14.96 -0.89
N GLY A 100 11.85 14.16 -0.29
CA GLY A 100 11.43 12.85 -0.81
C GLY A 100 12.18 11.68 -0.21
N GLY A 101 13.38 11.88 0.42
CA GLY A 101 14.06 10.86 1.21
C GLY A 101 13.51 10.75 2.64
N MET A 102 14.11 9.86 3.44
CA MET A 102 13.62 9.52 4.79
C MET A 102 13.84 10.61 5.85
N LYS A 103 14.59 11.67 5.53
CA LYS A 103 14.97 12.74 6.47
C LYS A 103 13.76 13.35 7.18
N HIS A 104 12.71 13.74 6.44
CA HIS A 104 11.51 14.34 7.04
C HIS A 104 10.85 13.38 8.02
N PHE A 105 10.57 12.16 7.58
CA PHE A 105 9.88 11.16 8.42
C PHE A 105 10.67 10.81 9.68
N TYR A 106 11.98 10.58 9.57
CA TYR A 106 12.82 10.30 10.74
C TYR A 106 12.89 11.51 11.70
N THR A 107 12.88 12.74 11.17
CA THR A 107 12.78 13.94 12.01
C THR A 107 11.48 13.93 12.83
N GLN A 108 10.35 13.61 12.21
CA GLN A 108 9.07 13.56 12.91
C GLN A 108 9.05 12.44 13.98
N LEU A 109 9.55 11.24 13.66
CA LEU A 109 9.65 10.14 14.64
C LEU A 109 10.52 10.52 15.83
N SER A 110 11.67 11.13 15.60
CA SER A 110 12.58 11.57 16.65
C SER A 110 11.95 12.64 17.56
N ARG A 111 11.13 13.54 17.00
CA ARG A 111 10.36 14.52 17.79
C ARG A 111 9.36 13.83 18.73
N LEU A 112 8.68 12.78 18.28
CA LEU A 112 7.78 11.99 19.14
C LEU A 112 8.51 11.38 20.32
N LEU A 113 9.72 10.82 20.10
CA LEU A 113 10.53 10.23 21.18
C LEU A 113 11.04 11.29 22.16
N CYS A 114 11.41 12.45 21.66
CA CYS A 114 11.94 13.54 22.50
C CYS A 114 10.84 14.32 23.24
N LYS A 115 9.56 14.01 23.02
CA LYS A 115 8.39 14.73 23.57
C LYS A 115 8.46 16.26 23.35
N LYS A 116 9.15 16.68 22.27
CA LYS A 116 9.18 18.09 21.86
C LYS A 116 7.83 18.46 21.26
N GLU A 117 7.57 19.77 21.15
CA GLU A 117 6.30 20.30 20.62
C GLU A 117 5.82 19.51 19.41
N LEU A 118 4.70 18.83 19.58
CA LEU A 118 4.09 18.01 18.55
C LEU A 118 3.20 18.91 17.69
N PRO A 119 3.09 18.62 16.38
CA PRO A 119 2.37 19.50 15.43
C PRO A 119 0.83 19.53 15.60
N GLY A 120 0.28 19.11 16.76
CA GLY A 120 -1.17 19.03 17.01
C GLY A 120 -1.90 18.02 16.11
N ARG A 121 -1.15 17.10 15.52
CA ARG A 121 -1.62 15.99 14.70
C ARG A 121 -0.68 14.79 14.85
N PRO A 122 -1.12 13.55 14.57
CA PRO A 122 -0.21 12.42 14.51
C PRO A 122 0.76 12.53 13.32
N VAL A 123 1.91 11.89 13.44
CA VAL A 123 2.76 11.56 12.28
C VAL A 123 2.03 10.50 11.46
N ARG A 124 1.81 10.75 10.17
CA ARG A 124 0.99 9.87 9.33
C ARG A 124 1.80 9.18 8.25
N ILE A 125 1.53 7.88 8.12
CA ILE A 125 2.02 7.05 7.03
C ILE A 125 0.85 6.70 6.12
N ALA A 126 0.93 7.08 4.83
CA ALA A 126 0.06 6.55 3.79
C ALA A 126 0.69 5.29 3.21
N TYR A 127 0.09 4.12 3.40
CA TYR A 127 0.61 2.86 2.88
C TYR A 127 -0.23 2.39 1.70
N TYR A 128 0.28 2.60 0.49
CA TYR A 128 -0.32 2.14 -0.77
C TYR A 128 0.23 0.76 -1.14
N GLY A 129 -0.65 -0.15 -1.51
CA GLY A 129 -0.26 -1.49 -1.95
C GLY A 129 -1.40 -2.27 -2.58
N ASP A 130 -1.10 -3.48 -2.99
CA ASP A 130 -2.06 -4.41 -3.59
C ASP A 130 -2.69 -5.35 -2.54
N SER A 131 -3.03 -6.59 -2.93
CA SER A 131 -3.59 -7.60 -2.02
C SER A 131 -2.64 -8.00 -0.88
N PHE A 132 -1.37 -7.67 -0.95
CA PHE A 132 -0.40 -8.00 0.10
C PHE A 132 -0.61 -7.22 1.40
N ILE A 133 -1.34 -6.09 1.34
CA ILE A 133 -1.75 -5.31 2.52
C ILE A 133 -3.26 -5.27 2.73
N GLU A 134 -4.04 -6.00 1.88
CA GLU A 134 -5.50 -6.00 1.94
C GLU A 134 -6.00 -6.45 3.33
N GLY A 135 -7.13 -5.87 3.75
CA GLY A 135 -7.74 -6.22 5.04
C GLY A 135 -6.85 -5.95 6.26
N ASP A 136 -5.88 -5.06 6.15
CA ASP A 136 -4.90 -4.76 7.22
C ASP A 136 -3.94 -5.93 7.56
N ILE A 137 -3.83 -6.93 6.69
CA ILE A 137 -3.00 -8.15 6.94
C ILE A 137 -1.58 -7.81 7.42
N LEU A 138 -0.97 -6.75 6.89
CA LEU A 138 0.37 -6.30 7.27
C LEU A 138 0.30 -5.03 8.12
N THR A 139 -0.54 -4.07 7.71
CA THR A 139 -0.54 -2.72 8.27
C THR A 139 -1.09 -2.66 9.70
N ALA A 140 -1.91 -3.64 10.13
CA ALA A 140 -2.39 -3.70 11.51
C ALA A 140 -1.23 -3.90 12.50
N ASP A 141 -0.39 -4.91 12.28
CA ASP A 141 0.76 -5.20 13.15
C ASP A 141 1.82 -4.10 13.06
N LEU A 142 2.06 -3.53 11.87
CA LEU A 142 2.99 -2.40 11.71
C LEU A 142 2.51 -1.19 12.50
N ARG A 143 1.22 -0.86 12.41
CA ARG A 143 0.58 0.25 13.15
C ARG A 143 0.68 0.02 14.64
N GLU A 144 0.32 -1.17 15.12
CA GLU A 144 0.38 -1.54 16.54
C GLU A 144 1.79 -1.38 17.11
N MET A 145 2.82 -1.91 16.44
CA MET A 145 4.22 -1.79 16.89
C MET A 145 4.72 -0.33 16.88
N LEU A 146 4.32 0.44 15.86
CA LEU A 146 4.69 1.85 15.79
C LEU A 146 3.97 2.68 16.86
N GLN A 147 2.68 2.46 17.08
CA GLN A 147 1.89 3.14 18.11
C GLN A 147 2.38 2.77 19.52
N GLN A 148 2.76 1.53 19.76
CA GLN A 148 3.38 1.11 21.03
C GLN A 148 4.68 1.85 21.31
N ARG A 149 5.50 2.14 20.29
CA ARG A 149 6.78 2.81 20.44
C ARG A 149 6.67 4.34 20.48
N TYR A 150 5.85 4.91 19.58
CA TYR A 150 5.81 6.36 19.35
C TYR A 150 4.54 7.03 19.89
N GLY A 151 3.64 6.24 20.49
CA GLY A 151 2.32 6.70 20.94
C GLY A 151 1.31 6.81 19.81
N GLY A 152 0.07 7.11 20.16
CA GLY A 152 -1.05 7.20 19.25
C GLY A 152 -2.01 6.02 19.38
N TYR A 153 -3.25 6.23 18.93
CA TYR A 153 -4.34 5.26 18.94
C TYR A 153 -5.19 5.42 17.69
N GLY A 154 -5.96 4.40 17.40
CA GLY A 154 -6.93 4.35 16.30
C GLY A 154 -6.41 3.57 15.09
N PRO A 155 -7.34 2.97 14.32
CA PRO A 155 -7.03 2.13 13.16
C PRO A 155 -6.62 2.92 11.91
N GLY A 156 -6.55 4.26 11.97
CA GLY A 156 -6.23 5.11 10.84
C GLY A 156 -7.40 5.29 9.87
N TRP A 157 -7.10 5.30 8.57
CA TRP A 157 -8.10 5.48 7.52
C TRP A 157 -8.98 4.24 7.33
N ILE A 158 -10.29 4.47 7.22
CA ILE A 158 -11.31 3.49 6.86
C ILE A 158 -12.12 4.04 5.69
N ASP A 159 -12.17 3.32 4.59
CA ASP A 159 -13.01 3.67 3.45
C ASP A 159 -14.50 3.66 3.83
N ALA A 160 -15.30 4.57 3.28
CA ALA A 160 -16.67 4.79 3.72
C ALA A 160 -17.61 3.59 3.52
N GLY A 161 -17.41 2.81 2.46
CA GLY A 161 -18.33 1.72 2.09
C GLY A 161 -17.64 0.52 1.44
N ASN A 162 -16.35 0.29 1.72
CA ASN A 162 -15.60 -0.83 1.15
C ASN A 162 -15.91 -2.15 1.86
N ILE A 163 -16.31 -3.17 1.09
CA ILE A 163 -16.61 -4.51 1.61
C ILE A 163 -15.39 -5.15 2.30
N ILE A 164 -14.17 -4.81 1.89
CA ILE A 164 -12.92 -5.32 2.47
C ILE A 164 -12.75 -4.89 3.93
N ASN A 165 -13.43 -3.82 4.36
CA ASN A 165 -13.43 -3.42 5.76
C ASN A 165 -13.90 -4.55 6.70
N SER A 166 -14.79 -5.45 6.24
CA SER A 166 -15.26 -6.61 7.02
C SER A 166 -14.16 -7.63 7.32
N MET A 167 -13.06 -7.62 6.56
CA MET A 167 -11.89 -8.49 6.79
C MET A 167 -10.91 -7.91 7.81
N ARG A 168 -11.04 -6.62 8.16
CA ARG A 168 -10.09 -5.96 9.06
C ARG A 168 -10.35 -6.38 10.51
N LEU A 169 -9.31 -6.86 11.17
CA LEU A 169 -9.37 -7.20 12.61
C LEU A 169 -9.30 -5.95 13.52
N THR A 170 -9.04 -4.78 12.94
CA THR A 170 -8.83 -3.52 13.66
C THR A 170 -10.08 -2.71 13.87
N ILE A 171 -11.17 -3.00 13.13
CA ILE A 171 -12.38 -2.17 13.13
C ILE A 171 -13.60 -2.97 12.69
N GLY A 172 -14.70 -2.84 13.41
CA GLY A 172 -16.03 -3.25 12.96
C GLY A 172 -16.67 -2.13 12.14
N THR A 173 -17.29 -2.46 10.99
CA THR A 173 -17.92 -1.46 10.12
C THR A 173 -19.30 -1.90 9.67
N ARG A 174 -20.25 -0.94 9.59
CA ARG A 174 -21.55 -1.12 8.94
C ARG A 174 -21.84 0.11 8.10
N TYR A 175 -22.44 -0.08 6.93
CA TYR A 175 -22.82 1.01 6.04
C TYR A 175 -24.07 0.66 5.21
N SER A 176 -24.83 1.67 4.79
CA SER A 176 -26.00 1.53 3.93
C SER A 176 -26.23 2.79 3.12
N GLY A 177 -26.86 2.65 1.96
CA GLY A 177 -27.22 3.77 1.08
C GLY A 177 -26.05 4.37 0.30
N MET A 178 -24.96 3.63 0.11
CA MET A 178 -23.79 4.03 -0.66
C MET A 178 -23.40 2.95 -1.66
N THR A 179 -22.82 3.37 -2.80
CA THR A 179 -22.29 2.47 -3.83
C THR A 179 -20.78 2.70 -3.95
N GLU A 180 -19.98 1.63 -3.93
CA GLU A 180 -18.56 1.73 -4.16
C GLU A 180 -18.26 1.92 -5.65
N HIS A 181 -17.47 2.95 -5.96
CA HIS A 181 -16.82 3.13 -7.25
C HIS A 181 -15.32 3.00 -7.05
N THR A 182 -14.71 2.04 -7.74
CA THR A 182 -13.28 1.73 -7.64
C THR A 182 -12.63 1.60 -9.01
N VAL A 183 -11.38 2.01 -9.13
CA VAL A 183 -10.61 1.95 -10.38
C VAL A 183 -10.52 0.53 -10.96
N MET A 184 -10.48 -0.50 -10.10
CA MET A 184 -10.37 -1.89 -10.53
C MET A 184 -11.63 -2.42 -11.22
N LYS A 185 -12.77 -1.77 -11.01
CA LYS A 185 -14.06 -2.08 -11.66
C LYS A 185 -14.56 -0.93 -12.53
N ALA A 186 -13.65 -0.12 -13.07
CA ALA A 186 -14.00 1.10 -13.77
C ALA A 186 -15.00 0.90 -14.93
N LYS A 187 -14.87 -0.20 -15.67
CA LYS A 187 -15.78 -0.56 -16.76
C LYS A 187 -17.15 -1.05 -16.29
N GLU A 188 -17.20 -1.67 -15.11
CA GLU A 188 -18.43 -2.30 -14.59
C GLU A 188 -19.32 -1.29 -13.85
N ASN A 189 -18.73 -0.34 -13.12
CA ASN A 189 -19.45 0.55 -12.21
C ASN A 189 -19.40 2.04 -12.60
N GLY A 190 -18.98 2.36 -13.84
CA GLY A 190 -18.94 3.74 -14.32
C GLY A 190 -18.00 4.65 -13.49
N TYR A 191 -16.82 4.14 -13.13
CA TYR A 191 -15.84 4.90 -12.36
C TYR A 191 -15.40 6.17 -13.09
N ASP A 192 -15.54 7.29 -12.41
CA ASP A 192 -15.13 8.60 -12.88
C ASP A 192 -13.84 9.03 -12.17
N PHE A 193 -12.74 9.05 -12.92
CA PHE A 193 -11.44 9.44 -12.39
C PHE A 193 -11.41 10.83 -11.74
N THR A 194 -12.27 11.77 -12.19
CA THR A 194 -12.32 13.13 -11.63
C THR A 194 -12.91 13.17 -10.22
N LYS A 195 -13.67 12.13 -9.84
CA LYS A 195 -14.27 11.97 -8.53
C LYS A 195 -13.43 11.16 -7.56
N ALA A 196 -12.35 10.54 -8.05
CA ALA A 196 -11.50 9.66 -7.25
C ALA A 196 -11.02 10.33 -5.97
N GLY A 197 -11.14 9.61 -4.86
CA GLY A 197 -10.50 9.95 -3.59
C GLY A 197 -9.05 9.48 -3.54
N ILE A 198 -8.39 9.76 -2.42
CA ILE A 198 -6.99 9.41 -2.18
C ILE A 198 -6.73 7.88 -2.26
N THR A 199 -7.75 7.05 -2.08
CA THR A 199 -7.71 5.58 -2.12
C THR A 199 -8.11 5.00 -3.48
N GLU A 200 -8.18 5.80 -4.55
CA GLU A 200 -8.71 5.38 -5.87
C GLU A 200 -10.16 4.88 -5.80
N ARG A 201 -10.91 5.32 -4.76
CA ARG A 201 -12.32 5.00 -4.53
C ARG A 201 -13.10 6.27 -4.23
N TYR A 202 -14.40 6.18 -4.46
CA TYR A 202 -15.38 7.14 -3.97
C TYR A 202 -16.75 6.48 -3.82
N TYR A 203 -17.60 7.06 -2.97
CA TYR A 203 -18.88 6.49 -2.55
C TYR A 203 -19.98 7.57 -2.67
N PRO A 204 -20.72 7.63 -3.80
CA PRO A 204 -21.90 8.46 -3.88
C PRO A 204 -22.89 8.09 -2.76
N TYR A 205 -23.47 9.10 -2.14
CA TYR A 205 -24.48 8.94 -1.08
C TYR A 205 -25.69 9.80 -1.32
N ALA A 206 -26.83 9.43 -0.70
CA ALA A 206 -28.12 10.12 -0.71
C ALA A 206 -28.58 10.44 0.71
N PRO A 207 -29.61 11.28 0.89
CA PRO A 207 -30.20 11.51 2.21
C PRO A 207 -30.59 10.20 2.91
N GLY A 208 -30.21 10.05 4.18
CA GLY A 208 -30.43 8.85 4.96
C GLY A 208 -29.33 7.78 4.86
N SER A 209 -28.33 7.94 4.00
CA SER A 209 -27.14 7.07 3.98
C SER A 209 -26.45 7.07 5.35
N ARG A 210 -26.00 5.90 5.79
CA ARG A 210 -25.42 5.70 7.14
C ARG A 210 -24.14 4.91 7.10
N MET A 211 -23.26 5.20 8.04
CA MET A 211 -22.06 4.38 8.31
C MET A 211 -21.75 4.42 9.81
N SER A 212 -21.21 3.32 10.33
CA SER A 212 -20.75 3.23 11.71
C SER A 212 -19.46 2.44 11.79
N PHE A 213 -18.63 2.81 12.74
CA PHE A 213 -17.32 2.25 13.01
C PHE A 213 -17.21 1.93 14.50
N THR A 214 -16.70 0.73 14.82
CA THR A 214 -16.56 0.27 16.21
C THR A 214 -15.18 -0.35 16.37
N GLY A 215 -14.41 0.09 17.36
CA GLY A 215 -13.11 -0.48 17.71
C GLY A 215 -13.22 -1.95 18.09
N THR A 216 -12.15 -2.71 17.89
CA THR A 216 -12.06 -4.13 18.25
C THR A 216 -10.94 -4.37 19.23
N SER A 217 -11.01 -5.44 20.02
CA SER A 217 -10.01 -5.79 21.03
C SER A 217 -8.79 -6.54 20.49
N HIS A 218 -8.77 -6.89 19.19
CA HIS A 218 -7.65 -7.64 18.57
C HIS A 218 -6.32 -6.89 18.61
N TYR A 219 -6.38 -5.56 18.49
CA TYR A 219 -5.23 -4.67 18.55
C TYR A 219 -5.51 -3.55 19.56
N PRO A 220 -4.83 -3.53 20.73
CA PRO A 220 -5.13 -2.61 21.81
C PRO A 220 -5.14 -1.12 21.41
N HIS A 221 -4.18 -0.71 20.55
CA HIS A 221 -4.11 0.68 20.09
C HIS A 221 -5.17 1.03 19.03
N SER A 222 -5.84 0.05 18.40
CA SER A 222 -6.93 0.28 17.45
C SER A 222 -8.31 0.27 18.08
N ALA A 223 -8.43 -0.14 19.37
CA ALA A 223 -9.70 -0.29 20.06
C ALA A 223 -10.42 1.04 20.37
N GLN A 224 -9.67 2.12 20.41
CA GLN A 224 -10.19 3.45 20.73
C GLN A 224 -9.43 4.54 19.96
N TRP A 225 -10.02 5.74 19.90
CA TRP A 225 -9.42 6.93 19.29
C TRP A 225 -9.95 8.20 19.94
N HIS A 226 -9.28 9.32 19.73
CA HIS A 226 -9.69 10.61 20.29
C HIS A 226 -10.18 11.60 19.23
N VAL A 227 -9.94 11.33 17.97
CA VAL A 227 -10.33 12.17 16.86
C VAL A 227 -10.87 11.32 15.71
N ALA A 228 -12.07 11.64 15.25
CA ALA A 228 -12.64 11.07 14.04
C ALA A 228 -12.81 12.17 12.99
N ARG A 229 -12.27 11.98 11.78
CA ARG A 229 -12.33 12.94 10.67
C ARG A 229 -13.00 12.29 9.47
N LEU A 230 -14.22 12.75 9.15
CA LEU A 230 -14.98 12.35 7.98
C LEU A 230 -14.58 13.21 6.78
N TYR A 231 -14.29 12.60 5.64
CA TYR A 231 -13.89 13.27 4.39
C TYR A 231 -14.95 13.05 3.32
N LEU A 232 -15.46 14.15 2.73
CA LEU A 232 -16.56 14.11 1.77
C LEU A 232 -16.55 15.34 0.84
N ARG A 233 -17.35 15.28 -0.21
CA ARG A 233 -17.82 16.42 -1.00
C ARG A 233 -19.34 16.50 -0.89
N THR A 234 -19.88 17.70 -0.84
CA THR A 234 -21.33 17.93 -0.73
C THR A 234 -21.86 18.59 -1.99
N ALA A 235 -22.97 18.07 -2.53
CA ALA A 235 -23.61 18.64 -3.73
C ALA A 235 -24.33 19.97 -3.42
N SER A 236 -24.85 20.11 -2.20
CA SER A 236 -25.58 21.29 -1.72
C SER A 236 -25.42 21.44 -0.21
N ASN A 237 -25.96 22.52 0.34
CA ASN A 237 -26.01 22.72 1.78
C ASN A 237 -26.76 21.56 2.44
N GLN A 238 -26.21 21.00 3.48
CA GLN A 238 -26.79 19.84 4.17
C GLN A 238 -26.27 19.72 5.59
N THR A 239 -26.87 18.79 6.33
CA THR A 239 -26.42 18.42 7.67
C THR A 239 -25.90 16.99 7.70
N VAL A 240 -24.98 16.70 8.61
CA VAL A 240 -24.53 15.36 8.97
C VAL A 240 -24.76 15.14 10.44
N ALA A 241 -25.56 14.15 10.80
CA ALA A 241 -25.73 13.73 12.18
C ALA A 241 -24.55 12.81 12.58
N ILE A 242 -23.95 13.08 13.73
CA ILE A 242 -22.78 12.39 14.26
C ILE A 242 -23.13 11.88 15.66
N THR A 243 -22.95 10.60 15.89
CA THR A 243 -23.18 9.99 17.19
C THR A 243 -21.91 9.27 17.65
N PRO A 244 -21.10 9.91 18.52
CA PRO A 244 -19.95 9.23 19.15
C PRO A 244 -20.45 8.20 20.16
N VAL A 245 -19.69 7.13 20.32
CA VAL A 245 -19.93 6.07 21.31
C VAL A 245 -18.71 5.99 22.22
N ASN A 246 -18.95 6.12 23.53
CA ASN A 246 -17.95 5.95 24.58
C ASN A 246 -18.24 4.64 25.31
N GLY A 247 -17.28 3.77 25.50
CA GLY A 247 -17.47 2.49 26.18
C GLY A 247 -16.15 1.71 26.31
N ASN A 248 -16.20 0.56 26.94
CA ASN A 248 -15.09 -0.36 26.94
C ASN A 248 -15.13 -1.20 25.65
N ALA A 249 -14.03 -1.28 24.93
CA ALA A 249 -13.90 -2.08 23.70
C ALA A 249 -14.10 -3.61 23.91
N ASN A 250 -14.31 -4.05 25.17
CA ASN A 250 -14.46 -5.46 25.54
C ASN A 250 -15.92 -5.97 25.49
N ASP A 251 -16.88 -5.11 25.20
CA ASP A 251 -18.28 -5.56 25.07
C ASP A 251 -18.48 -6.05 23.63
N ASP A 252 -18.53 -7.38 23.45
CA ASP A 252 -18.86 -8.05 22.19
C ASP A 252 -20.05 -7.36 21.51
N ALA A 253 -19.82 -6.89 20.26
CA ALA A 253 -20.77 -6.58 19.18
C ALA A 253 -22.17 -6.01 19.50
N ASN A 254 -22.55 -5.89 20.77
CA ASN A 254 -23.76 -5.22 21.22
C ASN A 254 -23.43 -3.77 21.60
N VAL A 255 -23.91 -2.85 20.78
CA VAL A 255 -23.79 -1.39 20.91
C VAL A 255 -24.55 -0.90 22.15
N ASN A 256 -24.16 -1.35 23.33
CA ASN A 256 -24.64 -0.84 24.62
C ASN A 256 -23.60 0.07 25.31
N GLY A 257 -22.57 0.53 24.56
CA GLY A 257 -21.80 1.68 25.00
C GLY A 257 -22.73 2.89 25.10
N ASN A 258 -22.55 3.73 26.11
CA ASN A 258 -23.34 4.96 26.28
C ASN A 258 -23.15 5.84 25.02
N ALA A 259 -24.09 5.76 24.08
CA ALA A 259 -24.14 6.68 22.95
C ALA A 259 -24.29 8.10 23.50
N THR A 260 -23.37 8.96 23.18
CA THR A 260 -23.47 10.37 23.48
C THR A 260 -24.61 10.97 22.62
N ALA A 261 -25.21 12.05 23.06
CA ALA A 261 -26.26 12.72 22.27
C ALA A 261 -25.80 12.99 20.84
N SER A 262 -26.64 12.66 19.87
CA SER A 262 -26.35 12.92 18.46
C SER A 262 -26.15 14.42 18.23
N GLN A 263 -25.08 14.78 17.54
CA GLN A 263 -24.74 16.17 17.17
C GLN A 263 -24.97 16.36 15.68
N SER A 264 -25.50 17.52 15.28
CA SER A 264 -25.63 17.86 13.87
C SER A 264 -24.57 18.86 13.45
N ARG A 265 -23.93 18.61 12.29
CA ARG A 265 -22.97 19.51 11.66
C ARG A 265 -23.51 19.97 10.31
N SER A 266 -23.56 21.28 10.11
CA SER A 266 -23.95 21.87 8.84
C SER A 266 -22.76 22.01 7.91
N LEU A 267 -22.95 21.70 6.63
CA LEU A 267 -21.97 21.84 5.56
C LEU A 267 -22.58 22.65 4.43
N THR A 268 -21.78 23.51 3.83
CA THR A 268 -22.10 24.21 2.59
C THR A 268 -21.72 23.36 1.39
N GLY A 269 -22.49 23.39 0.32
CA GLY A 269 -22.17 22.72 -0.94
C GLY A 269 -20.79 23.12 -1.44
N SER A 270 -19.95 22.12 -1.82
CA SER A 270 -18.57 22.37 -2.25
C SER A 270 -18.04 21.28 -3.17
N PRO A 271 -17.39 21.65 -4.30
CA PRO A 271 -16.67 20.73 -5.16
C PRO A 271 -15.33 20.27 -4.56
N CYS A 272 -14.80 20.99 -3.56
CA CYS A 272 -13.57 20.63 -2.85
C CYS A 272 -13.85 19.58 -1.78
N VAL A 273 -12.84 18.82 -1.39
CA VAL A 273 -12.95 17.92 -0.24
C VAL A 273 -13.12 18.74 1.03
N GLN A 274 -14.13 18.39 1.79
CA GLN A 274 -14.44 18.95 3.11
C GLN A 274 -14.13 17.90 4.18
N MET A 275 -13.91 18.36 5.42
CA MET A 275 -13.66 17.51 6.56
C MET A 275 -14.56 17.92 7.73
N ILE A 276 -15.20 16.94 8.36
CA ILE A 276 -15.86 17.10 9.66
C ILE A 276 -14.99 16.43 10.71
N GLU A 277 -14.65 17.16 11.76
CA GLU A 277 -13.89 16.64 12.89
C GLU A 277 -14.81 16.46 14.10
N GLN A 278 -14.71 15.31 14.75
CA GLN A 278 -15.29 15.01 16.07
C GLN A 278 -14.14 14.64 17.03
N LYS A 279 -14.05 15.38 18.13
CA LYS A 279 -13.09 15.12 19.22
C LYS A 279 -13.77 14.52 20.44
N GLY A 280 -12.99 13.80 21.23
CA GLY A 280 -13.39 13.13 22.46
C GLY A 280 -12.94 11.68 22.46
N SER A 281 -12.92 11.05 23.63
CA SER A 281 -12.59 9.61 23.72
C SER A 281 -13.73 8.80 23.12
N MET A 282 -13.42 7.93 22.16
CA MET A 282 -14.42 7.16 21.41
C MET A 282 -13.93 5.73 21.22
N THR A 283 -14.84 4.78 21.37
CA THR A 283 -14.68 3.38 20.95
C THR A 283 -15.56 3.05 19.74
N GLY A 284 -16.45 3.98 19.39
CA GLY A 284 -17.29 3.89 18.20
C GLY A 284 -17.77 5.28 17.73
N ILE A 285 -18.23 5.36 16.49
CA ILE A 285 -18.82 6.55 15.91
C ILE A 285 -19.76 6.18 14.77
N SER A 286 -20.86 6.88 14.64
CA SER A 286 -21.76 6.74 13.50
C SER A 286 -22.08 8.07 12.85
N TYR A 287 -22.38 8.01 11.55
CA TYR A 287 -22.75 9.16 10.73
C TYR A 287 -24.02 8.85 9.96
N GLN A 288 -24.93 9.86 9.88
CA GLN A 288 -26.09 9.84 9.01
C GLN A 288 -26.11 11.09 8.14
N MET A 289 -26.22 10.89 6.85
CA MET A 289 -26.15 11.94 5.84
C MET A 289 -27.53 12.56 5.63
N GLY A 290 -27.63 13.90 5.71
CA GLY A 290 -28.85 14.64 5.50
C GLY A 290 -29.08 15.13 4.06
N GLY A 291 -28.12 14.93 3.18
CA GLY A 291 -28.16 15.32 1.77
C GLY A 291 -27.44 14.35 0.87
N SER A 292 -27.00 14.82 -0.30
CA SER A 292 -26.28 14.02 -1.30
C SER A 292 -24.88 14.55 -1.57
N GLY A 293 -24.00 13.68 -2.10
CA GLY A 293 -22.63 14.03 -2.42
C GLY A 293 -21.77 12.79 -2.62
N THR A 294 -20.48 12.92 -2.29
CA THR A 294 -19.47 11.86 -2.40
C THR A 294 -18.72 11.70 -1.09
N LEU A 295 -18.74 10.52 -0.51
CA LEU A 295 -17.91 10.13 0.62
C LEU A 295 -16.58 9.53 0.14
N PHE A 296 -15.55 9.70 0.96
CA PHE A 296 -14.25 9.07 0.74
C PHE A 296 -13.93 8.08 1.85
N GLY A 297 -13.95 8.51 3.10
CA GLY A 297 -13.62 7.68 4.24
C GLY A 297 -13.55 8.48 5.54
N VAL A 298 -13.13 7.79 6.59
CA VAL A 298 -12.98 8.35 7.94
C VAL A 298 -11.58 8.04 8.46
N GLY A 299 -10.88 9.05 8.97
CA GLY A 299 -9.65 8.87 9.75
C GLY A 299 -9.99 8.77 11.24
N LEU A 300 -9.61 7.67 11.88
CA LEU A 300 -9.79 7.41 13.31
C LEU A 300 -8.43 7.36 13.98
N GLU A 301 -8.11 8.35 14.80
CA GLU A 301 -6.72 8.58 15.27
C GLU A 301 -6.68 9.41 16.57
N THR A 302 -5.49 9.78 17.00
CA THR A 302 -5.23 10.74 18.09
C THR A 302 -4.67 12.05 17.56
N ASP A 303 -4.58 13.08 18.41
CA ASP A 303 -3.95 14.37 18.04
C ASP A 303 -2.42 14.32 18.08
N ASN A 304 -1.82 13.21 18.50
CA ASN A 304 -0.37 13.02 18.65
C ASN A 304 0.01 11.56 18.31
N GLY A 305 1.29 11.23 18.46
CA GLY A 305 1.79 9.88 18.18
C GLY A 305 1.83 9.60 16.68
N ILE A 306 1.61 8.34 16.30
CA ILE A 306 1.71 7.89 14.91
C ILE A 306 0.42 7.21 14.44
N CYS A 307 0.13 7.37 13.15
CA CYS A 307 -1.00 6.76 12.46
C CYS A 307 -0.54 6.12 11.16
N VAL A 308 -1.01 4.91 10.86
CA VAL A 308 -0.74 4.21 9.60
C VAL A 308 -2.06 3.96 8.87
N ASP A 309 -2.22 4.60 7.72
CA ASP A 309 -3.38 4.43 6.85
C ASP A 309 -3.12 3.31 5.83
N ASN A 310 -4.07 2.42 5.66
CA ASN A 310 -4.02 1.34 4.68
C ASN A 310 -4.79 1.74 3.43
N PHE A 311 -4.10 1.83 2.30
CA PHE A 311 -4.65 2.15 0.98
C PHE A 311 -4.46 0.98 0.03
N SER A 312 -5.05 -0.16 0.39
CA SER A 312 -4.97 -1.39 -0.40
C SER A 312 -5.87 -1.34 -1.63
N MET A 313 -5.34 -1.81 -2.76
CA MET A 313 -6.10 -2.00 -4.00
C MET A 313 -5.78 -3.37 -4.60
N ARG A 314 -6.57 -4.39 -4.24
CA ARG A 314 -6.39 -5.77 -4.69
C ARG A 314 -6.25 -5.85 -6.22
N GLY A 315 -5.22 -6.56 -6.69
CA GLY A 315 -4.96 -6.77 -8.11
C GLY A 315 -4.33 -5.58 -8.83
N SER A 316 -4.15 -4.43 -8.15
CA SER A 316 -3.55 -3.24 -8.75
C SER A 316 -2.05 -3.43 -8.98
N SER A 317 -1.56 -2.85 -10.06
CA SER A 317 -0.13 -2.64 -10.31
C SER A 317 0.37 -1.28 -9.79
N GLY A 318 -0.49 -0.45 -9.21
CA GLY A 318 -0.19 0.88 -8.70
C GLY A 318 -0.12 1.99 -9.76
N MET A 319 -0.14 1.66 -11.05
CA MET A 319 0.03 2.68 -12.11
C MET A 319 -1.12 3.68 -12.18
N SER A 320 -2.34 3.29 -11.81
CA SER A 320 -3.53 4.15 -11.78
C SER A 320 -3.42 5.32 -10.81
N LEU A 321 -2.58 5.20 -9.77
CA LEU A 321 -2.30 6.28 -8.83
C LEU A 321 -1.79 7.58 -9.51
N ALA A 322 -1.10 7.45 -10.65
CA ALA A 322 -0.66 8.60 -11.44
C ALA A 322 -1.83 9.43 -12.00
N SER A 323 -3.03 8.82 -12.13
CA SER A 323 -4.25 9.45 -12.66
C SER A 323 -5.14 10.06 -11.55
N LEU A 324 -4.74 9.96 -10.29
CA LEU A 324 -5.49 10.62 -9.20
C LEU A 324 -5.57 12.14 -9.44
N PRO A 325 -6.75 12.75 -9.26
CA PRO A 325 -6.95 14.17 -9.51
C PRO A 325 -6.07 15.03 -8.60
N GLU A 326 -5.22 15.84 -9.18
CA GLU A 326 -4.32 16.71 -8.42
C GLU A 326 -5.06 17.66 -7.46
N PRO A 327 -6.20 18.30 -7.83
CA PRO A 327 -6.97 19.12 -6.90
C PRO A 327 -7.44 18.31 -5.67
N THR A 328 -7.90 17.06 -5.86
CA THR A 328 -8.31 16.19 -4.77
C THR A 328 -7.13 15.85 -3.85
N LEU A 329 -5.97 15.47 -4.44
CA LEU A 329 -4.78 15.17 -3.64
C LEU A 329 -4.27 16.38 -2.87
N LYS A 330 -4.34 17.60 -3.45
CA LYS A 330 -4.00 18.87 -2.75
C LYS A 330 -4.97 19.17 -1.61
N ASP A 331 -6.27 18.91 -1.79
CA ASP A 331 -7.24 18.98 -0.68
C ASP A 331 -6.85 18.04 0.45
N PHE A 332 -6.52 16.77 0.13
CA PHE A 332 -6.06 15.80 1.13
C PHE A 332 -4.72 16.21 1.76
N ALA A 333 -3.78 16.76 1.01
CA ALA A 333 -2.52 17.25 1.56
C ALA A 333 -2.72 18.33 2.63
N ARG A 334 -3.72 19.20 2.44
CA ARG A 334 -4.11 20.22 3.40
C ARG A 334 -4.89 19.67 4.61
N LEU A 335 -5.83 18.73 4.37
CA LEU A 335 -6.76 18.24 5.38
C LEU A 335 -6.21 17.02 6.15
N ARG A 336 -5.39 16.21 5.49
CA ARG A 336 -4.75 15.00 6.03
C ARG A 336 -3.31 14.88 5.51
N PRO A 337 -2.39 15.79 5.94
CA PRO A 337 -1.00 15.72 5.51
C PRO A 337 -0.34 14.41 5.96
N TYR A 338 0.54 13.88 5.11
CA TYR A 338 1.34 12.68 5.37
C TYR A 338 2.82 13.02 5.54
N ASP A 339 3.49 12.29 6.43
CA ASP A 339 4.91 12.42 6.70
C ASP A 339 5.72 11.35 5.96
N LEU A 340 5.09 10.20 5.66
CA LEU A 340 5.64 9.14 4.83
C LEU A 340 4.57 8.59 3.89
N ILE A 341 4.92 8.45 2.62
CA ILE A 341 4.13 7.73 1.62
C ILE A 341 4.90 6.48 1.24
N VAL A 342 4.35 5.31 1.54
CA VAL A 342 4.86 4.00 1.15
C VAL A 342 4.15 3.53 -0.10
N ILE A 343 4.91 3.07 -1.09
CA ILE A 343 4.41 2.57 -2.38
C ILE A 343 4.91 1.12 -2.53
N GLN A 344 4.02 0.14 -2.34
CA GLN A 344 4.33 -1.30 -2.41
C GLN A 344 3.51 -1.97 -3.49
N PHE A 345 4.07 -2.08 -4.68
CA PHE A 345 3.48 -2.79 -5.82
C PHE A 345 4.55 -3.60 -6.55
N GLY A 346 4.15 -4.34 -7.57
CA GLY A 346 5.04 -5.14 -8.41
C GLY A 346 4.61 -6.59 -8.49
N GLN A 347 3.97 -7.12 -7.44
CA GLN A 347 3.51 -8.50 -7.38
C GLN A 347 2.60 -8.87 -8.55
N ASN A 348 1.71 -7.95 -8.96
CA ASN A 348 0.79 -8.14 -10.09
C ASN A 348 1.44 -7.85 -11.46
N ALA A 349 2.69 -7.37 -11.50
CA ALA A 349 3.43 -7.07 -12.72
C ALA A 349 4.54 -8.11 -13.00
N VAL A 350 4.97 -8.89 -11.99
CA VAL A 350 5.96 -9.96 -12.17
C VAL A 350 5.34 -11.14 -12.91
N THR A 351 6.01 -11.61 -13.96
CA THR A 351 5.60 -12.78 -14.74
C THR A 351 6.78 -13.72 -14.99
N ALA A 352 6.53 -15.01 -15.20
CA ALA A 352 7.57 -16.01 -15.43
C ALA A 352 8.48 -15.72 -16.64
N LYS A 353 7.96 -15.00 -17.63
CA LYS A 353 8.66 -14.61 -18.87
C LYS A 353 8.94 -13.09 -18.91
N GLY A 354 8.92 -12.41 -17.77
CA GLY A 354 9.23 -10.99 -17.67
C GLY A 354 10.66 -10.68 -18.12
N THR A 355 10.86 -9.54 -18.77
CA THR A 355 12.19 -9.08 -19.22
C THR A 355 12.57 -7.79 -18.50
N ALA A 356 13.87 -7.48 -18.45
CA ALA A 356 14.38 -6.22 -17.92
C ALA A 356 13.65 -5.02 -18.54
N LYS A 357 13.54 -4.99 -19.88
CA LYS A 357 12.86 -3.91 -20.63
C LYS A 357 11.38 -3.73 -20.22
N GLN A 358 10.67 -4.83 -19.95
CA GLN A 358 9.26 -4.75 -19.49
C GLN A 358 9.18 -4.14 -18.09
N TYR A 359 10.09 -4.52 -17.18
CA TYR A 359 10.10 -3.98 -15.82
C TYR A 359 10.59 -2.53 -15.77
N GLU A 360 11.57 -2.15 -16.59
CA GLU A 360 11.95 -0.75 -16.78
C GLU A 360 10.78 0.10 -17.30
N HIS A 361 10.01 -0.42 -18.28
CA HIS A 361 8.81 0.25 -18.78
C HIS A 361 7.75 0.41 -17.68
N TYR A 362 7.49 -0.64 -16.89
CA TYR A 362 6.60 -0.58 -15.74
C TYR A 362 7.06 0.48 -14.74
N MET A 363 8.34 0.50 -14.41
CA MET A 363 8.90 1.49 -13.47
C MET A 363 8.89 2.90 -14.04
N LYS A 364 8.98 3.08 -15.35
CA LYS A 364 8.79 4.41 -15.98
C LYS A 364 7.38 4.98 -15.72
N GLN A 365 6.35 4.12 -15.66
CA GLN A 365 5.01 4.56 -15.25
C GLN A 365 4.95 4.83 -13.74
N MET A 366 5.59 3.99 -12.92
CA MET A 366 5.64 4.18 -11.48
C MET A 366 6.35 5.48 -11.07
N LYS A 367 7.35 5.93 -11.83
CA LYS A 367 7.98 7.25 -11.64
C LYS A 367 6.96 8.40 -11.73
N LYS A 368 5.93 8.28 -12.59
CA LYS A 368 4.84 9.28 -12.66
C LYS A 368 3.99 9.29 -11.39
N VAL A 369 3.84 8.14 -10.73
CA VAL A 369 3.16 8.05 -9.42
C VAL A 369 3.97 8.80 -8.36
N VAL A 370 5.28 8.58 -8.31
CA VAL A 370 6.19 9.30 -7.41
C VAL A 370 6.11 10.79 -7.63
N GLU A 371 6.17 11.25 -8.88
CA GLU A 371 6.06 12.67 -9.23
C GLU A 371 4.70 13.26 -8.83
N ARG A 372 3.59 12.52 -9.02
CA ARG A 372 2.24 12.94 -8.59
C ARG A 372 2.20 13.17 -7.08
N PHE A 373 2.72 12.23 -6.30
CA PHE A 373 2.76 12.37 -4.84
C PHE A 373 3.71 13.49 -4.40
N ARG A 374 4.88 13.61 -5.00
CA ARG A 374 5.83 14.70 -4.71
C ARG A 374 5.22 16.08 -4.97
N THR A 375 4.49 16.22 -6.06
CA THR A 375 3.81 17.49 -6.42
C THR A 375 2.72 17.86 -5.40
N CYS A 376 1.98 16.86 -4.90
CA CYS A 376 0.85 17.11 -4.00
C CYS A 376 1.24 17.12 -2.52
N PHE A 377 2.27 16.36 -2.13
CA PHE A 377 2.77 16.22 -0.76
C PHE A 377 4.30 16.50 -0.72
N PRO A 378 4.72 17.75 -0.95
CA PRO A 378 6.14 18.08 -1.17
C PRO A 378 7.05 17.79 0.03
N ASP A 379 6.50 17.82 1.24
CA ASP A 379 7.25 17.57 2.48
C ASP A 379 7.33 16.08 2.83
N ALA A 380 6.49 15.22 2.24
CA ALA A 380 6.45 13.81 2.59
C ALA A 380 7.70 13.06 2.14
N SER A 381 8.22 12.22 3.01
CA SER A 381 9.14 11.15 2.64
C SER A 381 8.42 10.14 1.73
N ILE A 382 9.13 9.57 0.74
CA ILE A 382 8.57 8.53 -0.13
C ILE A 382 9.45 7.30 -0.06
N LEU A 383 8.83 6.15 0.27
CA LEU A 383 9.48 4.84 0.36
C LEU A 383 8.87 3.89 -0.68
N LEU A 384 9.66 3.51 -1.67
CA LEU A 384 9.31 2.44 -2.58
C LEU A 384 9.69 1.10 -1.94
N VAL A 385 8.71 0.23 -1.74
CA VAL A 385 8.89 -1.12 -1.21
C VAL A 385 8.87 -2.10 -2.37
N GLY A 386 9.95 -2.87 -2.51
CA GLY A 386 10.11 -3.87 -3.56
C GLY A 386 9.05 -4.98 -3.49
N ALA A 387 8.82 -5.65 -4.61
CA ALA A 387 7.89 -6.77 -4.68
C ALA A 387 8.27 -7.87 -3.67
N SER A 388 7.25 -8.55 -3.11
CA SER A 388 7.43 -9.70 -2.23
C SER A 388 7.85 -10.95 -3.01
N ASP A 389 8.31 -12.00 -2.32
CA ASP A 389 8.54 -13.29 -2.95
C ASP A 389 7.24 -13.88 -3.50
N ARG A 390 7.40 -14.60 -4.59
CA ARG A 390 6.32 -15.32 -5.27
C ARG A 390 6.90 -16.55 -5.94
N ALA A 391 6.30 -17.70 -5.71
CA ALA A 391 6.78 -18.95 -6.27
C ALA A 391 5.87 -19.51 -7.36
N GLN A 392 6.49 -20.28 -8.23
CA GLN A 392 5.83 -21.05 -9.27
C GLN A 392 6.42 -22.46 -9.34
N ARG A 393 5.66 -23.39 -9.90
CA ARG A 393 6.17 -24.74 -10.15
C ARG A 393 7.03 -24.74 -11.40
N GLY A 394 8.27 -25.17 -11.26
CA GLY A 394 9.22 -25.41 -12.34
C GLY A 394 9.64 -26.89 -12.41
N PRO A 395 10.61 -27.25 -13.25
CA PRO A 395 11.14 -28.63 -13.38
C PRO A 395 11.68 -29.19 -12.05
N GLU A 396 12.30 -28.33 -11.24
CA GLU A 396 12.91 -28.68 -9.94
C GLU A 396 11.93 -28.53 -8.77
N GLY A 397 10.64 -28.34 -9.00
CA GLY A 397 9.61 -28.11 -7.98
C GLY A 397 9.22 -26.65 -7.83
N LEU A 398 8.74 -26.29 -6.63
CA LEU A 398 8.33 -24.92 -6.31
C LEU A 398 9.54 -24.05 -6.04
N THR A 399 9.66 -22.95 -6.78
CA THR A 399 10.78 -21.99 -6.64
C THR A 399 10.29 -20.57 -6.88
N THR A 400 11.01 -19.60 -6.33
CA THR A 400 10.81 -18.16 -6.65
C THR A 400 10.80 -17.95 -8.16
N ILE A 401 9.89 -17.11 -8.65
CA ILE A 401 9.88 -16.71 -10.07
C ILE A 401 11.24 -16.13 -10.46
N GLN A 402 11.86 -16.67 -11.52
CA GLN A 402 13.22 -16.31 -11.95
C GLN A 402 13.41 -14.84 -12.29
N THR A 403 12.34 -14.17 -12.73
CA THR A 403 12.36 -12.76 -13.15
C THR A 403 12.15 -11.77 -11.99
N LEU A 404 11.98 -12.24 -10.76
CA LEU A 404 11.76 -11.36 -9.60
C LEU A 404 12.99 -10.48 -9.33
N ASP A 405 14.20 -11.02 -9.50
CA ASP A 405 15.44 -10.23 -9.37
C ASP A 405 15.47 -9.02 -10.31
N LEU A 406 15.00 -9.19 -11.56
CA LEU A 406 14.92 -8.09 -12.53
C LEU A 406 13.92 -7.03 -12.08
N MET A 407 12.76 -7.46 -11.53
CA MET A 407 11.78 -6.51 -10.99
C MET A 407 12.35 -5.71 -9.81
N ILE A 408 13.00 -6.39 -8.86
CA ILE A 408 13.61 -5.74 -7.69
C ILE A 408 14.69 -4.75 -8.13
N ALA A 409 15.55 -5.14 -9.07
CA ALA A 409 16.58 -4.24 -9.61
C ALA A 409 15.98 -3.02 -10.31
N ALA A 410 14.91 -3.20 -11.10
CA ALA A 410 14.19 -2.10 -11.74
C ALA A 410 13.55 -1.16 -10.73
N GLN A 411 12.96 -1.69 -9.65
CA GLN A 411 12.36 -0.90 -8.57
C GLN A 411 13.42 -0.09 -7.82
N GLU A 412 14.55 -0.71 -7.47
CA GLU A 412 15.65 -0.03 -6.80
C GLU A 412 16.25 1.09 -7.69
N GLN A 413 16.45 0.82 -8.99
CA GLN A 413 16.91 1.82 -9.94
C GLN A 413 15.93 2.99 -10.07
N ALA A 414 14.62 2.71 -10.11
CA ALA A 414 13.60 3.77 -10.16
C ALA A 414 13.60 4.64 -8.90
N ALA A 415 13.81 4.03 -7.72
CA ALA A 415 13.94 4.79 -6.47
C ALA A 415 15.18 5.72 -6.52
N ALA A 416 16.30 5.21 -7.03
CA ALA A 416 17.52 6.02 -7.21
C ALA A 416 17.31 7.16 -8.19
N ASP A 417 16.69 6.90 -9.35
CA ASP A 417 16.40 7.92 -10.37
C ASP A 417 15.45 9.00 -9.83
N CYS A 418 14.47 8.61 -9.03
CA CYS A 418 13.54 9.52 -8.37
C CYS A 418 14.13 10.19 -7.12
N ARG A 419 15.31 9.80 -6.66
CA ARG A 419 15.92 10.28 -5.41
C ARG A 419 14.99 10.12 -4.21
N ILE A 420 14.46 8.91 -4.04
CA ILE A 420 13.61 8.49 -2.91
C ILE A 420 14.21 7.30 -2.19
N ALA A 421 13.57 6.85 -1.12
CA ALA A 421 14.01 5.65 -0.41
C ALA A 421 13.50 4.36 -1.04
N PHE A 422 14.25 3.27 -0.86
CA PHE A 422 13.91 1.92 -1.30
C PHE A 422 14.07 0.91 -0.16
N TYR A 423 13.15 -0.05 -0.07
CA TYR A 423 13.22 -1.17 0.85
C TYR A 423 13.04 -2.49 0.10
N ASN A 424 14.03 -3.37 0.17
CA ASN A 424 13.99 -4.68 -0.46
C ASN A 424 13.19 -5.66 0.40
N LEU A 425 11.87 -5.73 0.17
CA LEU A 425 10.96 -6.60 0.90
C LEU A 425 11.26 -8.08 0.67
N TRP A 426 11.60 -8.47 -0.56
CA TRP A 426 11.98 -9.85 -0.87
C TRP A 426 13.17 -10.33 -0.02
N GLN A 427 14.20 -9.51 0.10
CA GLN A 427 15.33 -9.79 0.98
C GLN A 427 14.90 -9.89 2.45
N ALA A 428 14.01 -9.01 2.90
CA ALA A 428 13.50 -8.99 4.27
C ALA A 428 12.63 -10.23 4.61
N MET A 429 11.97 -10.81 3.62
CA MET A 429 11.25 -12.09 3.75
C MET A 429 12.20 -13.30 3.81
N GLY A 430 13.48 -13.13 3.53
CA GLY A 430 14.49 -14.22 3.49
C GLY A 430 14.93 -14.63 2.08
N GLY A 431 14.63 -13.82 1.05
CA GLY A 431 15.09 -14.01 -0.32
C GLY A 431 14.45 -15.21 -1.03
N LYS A 432 15.20 -15.85 -1.93
CA LYS A 432 14.72 -16.95 -2.77
C LYS A 432 14.07 -18.07 -1.95
N GLY A 433 12.85 -18.46 -2.33
CA GLY A 433 12.06 -19.51 -1.70
C GLY A 433 11.43 -19.10 -0.37
N SER A 434 11.46 -17.82 0.01
CA SER A 434 10.89 -17.37 1.28
C SER A 434 9.39 -17.60 1.36
N ILE A 435 8.64 -17.38 0.28
CA ILE A 435 7.19 -17.64 0.27
C ILE A 435 6.86 -19.12 0.44
N VAL A 436 7.69 -20.03 -0.11
CA VAL A 436 7.52 -21.47 0.06
C VAL A 436 7.69 -21.83 1.54
N ARG A 437 8.78 -21.36 2.16
CA ARG A 437 9.00 -21.55 3.61
C ARG A 437 7.87 -20.96 4.45
N MET A 438 7.32 -19.80 4.05
CA MET A 438 6.18 -19.21 4.75
C MET A 438 4.91 -20.05 4.64
N VAL A 439 4.66 -20.69 3.48
CA VAL A 439 3.55 -21.64 3.33
C VAL A 439 3.73 -22.83 4.27
N ASP A 440 4.93 -23.42 4.32
CA ASP A 440 5.25 -24.55 5.20
C ASP A 440 5.07 -24.22 6.69
N GLN A 441 5.32 -22.96 7.06
CA GLN A 441 5.13 -22.42 8.43
C GLN A 441 3.70 -21.93 8.71
N GLY A 442 2.77 -22.07 7.76
CA GLY A 442 1.40 -21.60 7.89
C GLY A 442 1.28 -20.08 7.94
N MET A 443 2.20 -19.37 7.31
CA MET A 443 2.26 -17.90 7.21
C MET A 443 1.76 -17.35 5.87
N ALA A 444 1.57 -18.21 4.87
CA ALA A 444 1.11 -17.85 3.54
C ALA A 444 0.13 -18.88 3.00
N ALA A 445 -0.66 -18.48 2.01
CA ALA A 445 -1.59 -19.34 1.31
C ALA A 445 -0.87 -20.31 0.35
N LYS A 446 -1.50 -21.44 0.03
CA LYS A 446 -0.97 -22.48 -0.88
C LYS A 446 -0.92 -22.02 -2.35
N ASP A 447 -1.31 -20.80 -2.65
CA ASP A 447 -1.10 -20.18 -3.95
C ASP A 447 0.34 -19.64 -4.12
N TYR A 448 1.13 -19.65 -3.04
CA TYR A 448 2.51 -19.18 -3.00
C TYR A 448 2.71 -17.72 -3.41
N ILE A 449 1.71 -16.90 -3.13
CA ILE A 449 1.67 -15.46 -3.42
C ILE A 449 1.22 -14.65 -2.21
N HIS A 450 0.08 -15.05 -1.60
CA HIS A 450 -0.56 -14.26 -0.57
C HIS A 450 -0.18 -14.73 0.84
N ILE A 451 0.25 -13.79 1.66
CA ILE A 451 0.43 -14.00 3.10
C ILE A 451 -0.91 -13.96 3.83
N ASN A 452 -0.96 -14.58 4.99
CA ASN A 452 -2.06 -14.43 5.95
C ASN A 452 -1.65 -13.50 7.11
N TYR A 453 -2.49 -13.31 8.13
CA TYR A 453 -2.19 -12.43 9.26
C TYR A 453 -0.91 -12.81 10.02
N LYS A 454 -0.60 -14.11 10.15
CA LYS A 454 0.66 -14.57 10.77
C LYS A 454 1.87 -14.15 9.95
N GLY A 455 1.80 -14.29 8.62
CA GLY A 455 2.83 -13.82 7.70
C GLY A 455 2.92 -12.30 7.68
N GLY A 456 1.78 -11.62 7.69
CA GLY A 456 1.69 -10.16 7.77
C GLY A 456 2.42 -9.60 9.00
N LYS A 457 2.21 -10.21 10.16
CA LYS A 457 2.92 -9.87 11.40
C LYS A 457 4.44 -10.02 11.27
N ALA A 458 4.91 -11.11 10.66
CA ALA A 458 6.34 -11.33 10.46
C ALA A 458 6.95 -10.27 9.53
N VAL A 459 6.29 -9.97 8.41
CA VAL A 459 6.72 -8.94 7.45
C VAL A 459 6.65 -7.54 8.07
N ALA A 460 5.58 -7.22 8.79
CA ALA A 460 5.44 -5.96 9.51
C ALA A 460 6.57 -5.77 10.52
N GLY A 461 6.96 -6.83 11.25
CA GLY A 461 8.10 -6.83 12.17
C GLY A 461 9.43 -6.50 11.49
N ALA A 462 9.66 -7.02 10.28
CA ALA A 462 10.85 -6.72 9.52
C ALA A 462 10.89 -5.24 9.08
N ILE A 463 9.78 -4.71 8.55
CA ILE A 463 9.66 -3.29 8.16
C ILE A 463 9.82 -2.38 9.39
N TYR A 464 9.17 -2.71 10.50
CA TYR A 464 9.28 -1.96 11.76
C TYR A 464 10.73 -1.86 12.25
N LYS A 465 11.45 -2.99 12.29
CA LYS A 465 12.88 -3.02 12.68
C LYS A 465 13.72 -2.11 11.80
N SER A 466 13.46 -2.10 10.49
CA SER A 466 14.18 -1.27 9.52
C SER A 466 13.88 0.22 9.71
N ILE A 467 12.63 0.60 9.98
CA ILE A 467 12.25 1.98 10.29
C ILE A 467 12.95 2.45 11.57
N VAL A 468 12.92 1.64 12.64
CA VAL A 468 13.52 1.98 13.93
C VAL A 468 15.05 2.09 13.84
N ALA A 469 15.71 1.17 13.11
CA ALA A 469 17.15 1.23 12.90
C ALA A 469 17.56 2.48 12.09
N GLY A 470 16.80 2.80 11.05
CA GLY A 470 17.02 4.00 10.24
C GLY A 470 16.83 5.30 11.04
N GLU A 471 15.76 5.40 11.83
CA GLU A 471 15.54 6.53 12.75
C GLU A 471 16.67 6.68 13.76
N SER A 472 17.13 5.56 14.35
CA SER A 472 18.23 5.57 15.31
C SER A 472 19.54 6.07 14.69
N ASN A 473 19.89 5.62 13.49
CA ASN A 473 21.06 6.11 12.74
C ASN A 473 20.94 7.61 12.43
N TYR A 474 19.75 8.05 11.99
CA TYR A 474 19.46 9.45 11.73
C TYR A 474 19.67 10.32 12.98
N THR A 475 19.10 9.91 14.12
CA THR A 475 19.22 10.62 15.39
C THR A 475 20.67 10.72 15.86
N LYS A 476 21.46 9.64 15.77
CA LYS A 476 22.88 9.63 16.11
C LYS A 476 23.68 10.63 15.26
N TYR A 477 23.49 10.60 13.97
CA TYR A 477 24.17 11.49 13.04
C TYR A 477 23.97 12.98 13.39
N TYR A 478 22.72 13.40 13.61
CA TYR A 478 22.44 14.81 13.90
C TYR A 478 22.87 15.22 15.31
N LYS A 479 22.92 14.29 16.28
CA LYS A 479 23.51 14.54 17.59
C LYS A 479 25.00 14.75 17.49
N GLU A 480 25.73 13.92 16.74
CA GLU A 480 27.18 14.04 16.54
C GLU A 480 27.55 15.34 15.82
N LYS A 481 26.74 15.80 14.87
CA LYS A 481 26.93 17.09 14.19
C LYS A 481 26.53 18.33 15.01
N GLY A 482 26.00 18.15 16.24
CA GLY A 482 25.53 19.28 17.06
C GLY A 482 24.35 20.07 16.45
N THR A 483 23.74 19.56 15.38
CA THR A 483 22.61 20.20 14.67
C THR A 483 21.25 19.68 15.14
N TRP A 484 21.24 18.81 16.14
CA TRP A 484 20.04 18.33 16.80
C TRP A 484 19.54 19.40 17.78
N LYS A 485 18.56 20.20 17.35
CA LYS A 485 17.85 21.16 18.23
C LYS A 485 16.54 20.56 18.73
#